data_197d40a6aaad55209e19fd08b0fdcbf2
#
_entry.id   197d40a6aaad55209e19fd08b0fdcbf2
#
_cell.length_a   1.000
_cell.length_b   1.000
_cell.length_c   1.000
_cell.angle_alpha   90.00
_cell.angle_beta   90.00
_cell.angle_gamma   90.00
#
_symmetry.space_group_name_H-M   'P 1'
#
loop_
_entity.id
_entity.type
_entity.pdbx_description
1 polymer ?
#
loop_
_entity_poly.entity_id
_entity_poly.type
_entity_poly.pdbx_seq_one_letter_code
_entity_poly.pdbx_strand_id
1 'polypeptide(L)'
;TTLVNITLPQLTTAATTNISFTTATSGGTITTNGGAVITASGVCWSKTNNQPTIADSKVSGTIASGSFTSAMTNLEENTAYYVRAFATNSVGTGYGNVVSFTTTTDPNSVSFTYNGATVTYGVITSPVTGRQWLDRNLGASRVATASNDRMAYGHLFQWGRPADGHQLVNYTSSTNGAGVNGKTKTLATSDVPGNSTFITPDNTVEQNGVFVYDWRNDQNTNRWAINS
;
A
#
# COMPACT_ATOMS: atom_id res chain seq x y z
N THR A 1 41.24 31.38 -31.26
CA THR A 1 40.28 30.99 -30.20
C THR A 1 39.63 29.71 -30.65
N THR A 2 40.02 28.58 -30.02
CA THR A 2 39.37 27.30 -30.25
C THR A 2 37.98 27.37 -29.63
N LEU A 3 36.94 27.21 -30.45
CA LEU A 3 35.57 27.15 -29.95
C LEU A 3 35.44 25.83 -29.16
N VAL A 4 35.30 25.89 -27.85
CA VAL A 4 35.00 24.71 -27.04
C VAL A 4 33.51 24.41 -27.23
N ASN A 5 33.24 23.31 -27.94
CA ASN A 5 31.86 22.84 -28.11
C ASN A 5 31.39 22.17 -26.81
N ILE A 6 30.49 22.84 -26.08
CA ILE A 6 29.92 22.33 -24.86
C ILE A 6 28.73 21.41 -25.21
N THR A 7 28.72 20.23 -24.63
CA THR A 7 27.68 19.19 -24.85
C THR A 7 27.02 18.78 -23.53
N LEU A 8 25.96 17.95 -23.61
CA LEU A 8 25.36 17.33 -22.44
C LEU A 8 26.37 16.43 -21.72
N PRO A 9 26.30 16.30 -20.40
CA PRO A 9 27.06 15.31 -19.65
C PRO A 9 26.78 13.90 -20.16
N GLN A 10 27.81 13.02 -20.17
CA GLN A 10 27.63 11.59 -20.40
C GLN A 10 27.94 10.84 -19.13
N LEU A 11 27.13 9.81 -18.85
CA LEU A 11 27.22 9.05 -17.60
C LEU A 11 26.61 7.66 -17.76
N THR A 12 26.95 6.78 -16.84
CA THR A 12 26.37 5.44 -16.70
C THR A 12 25.57 5.38 -15.40
N THR A 13 24.51 4.59 -15.38
CA THR A 13 23.75 4.28 -14.17
C THR A 13 24.36 3.05 -13.50
N ALA A 14 24.61 3.12 -12.21
CA ALA A 14 25.08 2.00 -11.40
C ALA A 14 23.94 1.01 -11.13
N ALA A 15 24.29 -0.26 -10.97
CA ALA A 15 23.34 -1.27 -10.51
C ALA A 15 22.71 -0.87 -9.17
N THR A 16 21.44 -1.22 -9.00
CA THR A 16 20.72 -0.96 -7.74
C THR A 16 21.13 -1.97 -6.68
N THR A 17 21.42 -1.49 -5.47
CA THR A 17 21.84 -2.26 -4.30
C THR A 17 21.00 -1.88 -3.08
N ASN A 18 21.17 -2.59 -1.95
CA ASN A 18 20.45 -2.36 -0.69
C ASN A 18 18.93 -2.22 -0.90
N ILE A 19 18.40 -3.10 -1.75
CA ILE A 19 16.97 -3.10 -2.06
C ILE A 19 16.20 -3.65 -0.85
N SER A 20 15.28 -2.83 -0.33
CA SER A 20 14.31 -3.21 0.70
C SER A 20 12.88 -3.02 0.16
N PHE A 21 11.90 -3.11 1.04
CA PHE A 21 10.50 -2.89 0.68
C PHE A 21 10.12 -1.41 0.48
N THR A 22 10.94 -0.46 1.01
CA THR A 22 10.67 0.99 0.87
C THR A 22 11.87 1.80 0.42
N THR A 23 13.05 1.17 0.30
CA THR A 23 14.29 1.87 -0.05
C THR A 23 15.13 1.07 -1.03
N ALA A 24 15.99 1.76 -1.76
CA ALA A 24 17.04 1.18 -2.57
C ALA A 24 18.17 2.20 -2.77
N THR A 25 19.35 1.73 -3.13
CA THR A 25 20.50 2.59 -3.45
C THR A 25 20.89 2.38 -4.88
N SER A 26 21.07 3.45 -5.64
CA SER A 26 21.69 3.45 -6.95
C SER A 26 22.64 4.65 -7.08
N GLY A 27 23.11 4.94 -8.25
CA GLY A 27 24.02 6.05 -8.51
C GLY A 27 24.48 6.06 -9.95
N GLY A 28 25.63 6.63 -10.20
CA GLY A 28 26.20 6.66 -11.53
C GLY A 28 27.65 7.12 -11.57
N THR A 29 28.23 7.01 -12.75
CA THR A 29 29.54 7.54 -13.03
C THR A 29 29.44 8.54 -14.17
N ILE A 30 29.84 9.79 -13.93
CA ILE A 30 29.93 10.83 -14.96
C ILE A 30 31.24 10.59 -15.73
N THR A 31 31.10 10.17 -16.99
CA THR A 31 32.25 9.86 -17.87
C THR A 31 32.79 11.11 -18.54
N THR A 32 31.94 12.10 -18.80
CA THR A 32 32.33 13.46 -19.24
C THR A 32 31.33 14.49 -18.78
N ASN A 33 31.83 15.66 -18.37
CA ASN A 33 31.00 16.80 -18.03
C ASN A 33 30.51 17.61 -19.23
N GLY A 34 30.89 17.19 -20.45
CA GLY A 34 30.53 17.88 -21.69
C GLY A 34 31.25 19.22 -21.90
N GLY A 35 32.35 19.46 -21.18
CA GLY A 35 33.12 20.73 -21.28
C GLY A 35 32.54 21.88 -20.40
N ALA A 36 31.58 21.61 -19.54
CA ALA A 36 30.99 22.58 -18.61
C ALA A 36 30.85 22.03 -17.19
N VAL A 37 30.74 22.91 -16.21
CA VAL A 37 30.58 22.52 -14.80
C VAL A 37 29.24 21.79 -14.59
N ILE A 38 29.28 20.69 -13.87
CA ILE A 38 28.06 19.99 -13.43
C ILE A 38 27.41 20.78 -12.29
N THR A 39 26.16 21.14 -12.47
CA THR A 39 25.37 21.94 -11.50
C THR A 39 24.43 21.07 -10.67
N ALA A 40 24.05 19.87 -11.14
CA ALA A 40 23.26 18.90 -10.40
C ALA A 40 23.59 17.48 -10.88
N SER A 41 23.53 16.53 -9.96
CA SER A 41 23.59 15.09 -10.27
C SER A 41 22.77 14.29 -9.28
N GLY A 42 22.40 13.08 -9.65
CA GLY A 42 21.62 12.19 -8.79
C GLY A 42 20.99 11.04 -9.57
N VAL A 43 19.94 10.48 -9.02
CA VAL A 43 19.12 9.45 -9.70
C VAL A 43 17.67 9.91 -9.78
N CYS A 44 16.99 9.52 -10.87
CA CYS A 44 15.56 9.64 -11.05
C CYS A 44 14.95 8.25 -11.29
N TRP A 45 13.71 8.04 -10.81
CA TRP A 45 13.06 6.74 -10.93
C TRP A 45 11.55 6.87 -11.12
N SER A 46 10.96 5.84 -11.70
CA SER A 46 9.51 5.72 -11.89
C SER A 46 9.08 4.26 -11.91
N LYS A 47 7.86 3.96 -11.48
CA LYS A 47 7.23 2.65 -11.64
C LYS A 47 6.43 2.51 -12.95
N THR A 48 6.13 3.61 -13.63
CA THR A 48 5.30 3.64 -14.84
C THR A 48 6.05 4.12 -16.08
N ASN A 49 7.06 4.99 -15.90
CA ASN A 49 7.88 5.50 -16.98
C ASN A 49 9.17 4.65 -17.10
N ASN A 50 9.33 3.91 -18.19
CA ASN A 50 10.52 3.08 -18.43
C ASN A 50 11.76 3.87 -18.87
N GLN A 51 11.64 5.19 -19.05
CA GLN A 51 12.72 6.13 -19.34
C GLN A 51 12.65 7.32 -18.38
N PRO A 52 12.83 7.11 -17.05
CA PRO A 52 12.62 8.19 -16.08
C PRO A 52 13.52 9.39 -16.33
N THR A 53 13.01 10.56 -16.03
CA THR A 53 13.65 11.85 -16.20
C THR A 53 13.62 12.63 -14.88
N ILE A 54 14.25 13.80 -14.83
CA ILE A 54 14.18 14.68 -13.65
C ILE A 54 12.78 15.25 -13.39
N ALA A 55 11.80 15.00 -14.25
CA ALA A 55 10.39 15.30 -13.99
C ALA A 55 9.68 14.22 -13.15
N ASP A 56 10.23 13.00 -13.12
CA ASP A 56 9.78 11.90 -12.27
C ASP A 56 10.33 12.06 -10.84
N SER A 57 10.12 11.05 -9.99
CA SER A 57 10.76 11.01 -8.67
C SER A 57 12.27 11.08 -8.80
N LYS A 58 12.91 11.84 -7.93
CA LYS A 58 14.38 12.02 -7.98
C LYS A 58 14.96 12.33 -6.62
N VAL A 59 16.24 12.05 -6.49
CA VAL A 59 17.08 12.53 -5.39
C VAL A 59 18.37 13.10 -5.97
N SER A 60 18.77 14.27 -5.50
CA SER A 60 20.05 14.86 -5.86
C SER A 60 21.15 14.23 -5.01
N GLY A 61 22.22 13.82 -5.66
CA GLY A 61 23.45 13.36 -5.01
C GLY A 61 24.42 14.52 -4.73
N THR A 62 25.51 14.22 -4.05
CA THR A 62 26.62 15.16 -3.91
C THR A 62 27.22 15.39 -5.30
N ILE A 63 27.37 16.66 -5.70
CA ILE A 63 28.03 17.01 -6.96
C ILE A 63 29.50 16.61 -6.87
N ALA A 64 29.86 15.51 -7.46
CA ALA A 64 31.23 15.05 -7.54
C ALA A 64 31.58 14.80 -9.02
N SER A 65 32.79 15.15 -9.42
CA SER A 65 33.37 14.62 -10.63
C SER A 65 33.70 13.15 -10.40
N GLY A 66 33.05 12.23 -11.13
CA GLY A 66 33.28 10.81 -10.98
C GLY A 66 32.02 10.05 -10.57
N SER A 67 32.17 9.03 -9.74
CA SER A 67 31.07 8.18 -9.28
C SER A 67 30.35 8.79 -8.06
N PHE A 68 29.04 8.60 -7.99
CA PHE A 68 28.19 9.02 -6.88
C PHE A 68 27.16 7.95 -6.56
N THR A 69 26.64 7.99 -5.34
CA THR A 69 25.54 7.13 -4.88
C THR A 69 24.41 7.99 -4.35
N SER A 70 23.19 7.47 -4.45
CA SER A 70 21.97 8.14 -3.99
C SER A 70 21.00 7.12 -3.42
N ALA A 71 20.41 7.41 -2.28
CA ALA A 71 19.39 6.58 -1.65
C ALA A 71 18.00 7.01 -2.14
N MET A 72 17.26 6.07 -2.67
CA MET A 72 15.84 6.21 -2.99
C MET A 72 15.01 5.78 -1.78
N THR A 73 14.01 6.55 -1.42
CA THR A 73 13.11 6.30 -0.27
C THR A 73 11.65 6.42 -0.67
N ASN A 74 10.74 6.01 0.20
CA ASN A 74 9.30 6.03 -0.04
C ASN A 74 8.90 5.22 -1.28
N LEU A 75 9.59 4.12 -1.52
CA LEU A 75 9.21 3.16 -2.54
C LEU A 75 8.05 2.30 -2.03
N GLU A 76 7.24 1.79 -2.94
CA GLU A 76 6.19 0.81 -2.64
C GLU A 76 6.80 -0.59 -2.61
N GLU A 77 6.34 -1.44 -1.71
CA GLU A 77 6.80 -2.83 -1.64
C GLU A 77 6.38 -3.65 -2.86
N ASN A 78 7.11 -4.73 -3.12
CA ASN A 78 6.86 -5.68 -4.22
C ASN A 78 6.56 -4.99 -5.56
N THR A 79 7.25 -3.88 -5.84
CA THR A 79 6.99 -3.00 -6.97
C THR A 79 8.23 -2.86 -7.85
N ALA A 80 8.04 -3.03 -9.16
CA ALA A 80 9.09 -2.84 -10.15
C ALA A 80 9.30 -1.34 -10.43
N TYR A 81 10.57 -0.94 -10.48
CA TYR A 81 11.00 0.42 -10.79
C TYR A 81 12.05 0.44 -11.88
N TYR A 82 12.06 1.54 -12.62
CA TYR A 82 13.14 1.93 -13.53
C TYR A 82 13.90 3.09 -12.91
N VAL A 83 15.22 3.06 -12.97
CA VAL A 83 16.09 4.12 -12.43
C VAL A 83 17.14 4.53 -13.46
N ARG A 84 17.46 5.81 -13.48
CA ARG A 84 18.56 6.39 -14.27
C ARG A 84 19.35 7.37 -13.44
N ALA A 85 20.66 7.34 -13.59
CA ALA A 85 21.50 8.45 -13.16
C ALA A 85 21.29 9.67 -14.07
N PHE A 86 21.39 10.85 -13.51
CA PHE A 86 21.37 12.11 -14.25
C PHE A 86 22.48 13.04 -13.81
N ALA A 87 22.93 13.88 -14.74
CA ALA A 87 23.80 15.02 -14.45
C ALA A 87 23.41 16.20 -15.34
N THR A 88 23.48 17.41 -14.80
CA THR A 88 23.08 18.65 -15.48
C THR A 88 24.27 19.60 -15.58
N ASN A 89 24.47 20.20 -16.73
CA ASN A 89 25.40 21.30 -16.96
C ASN A 89 24.68 22.48 -17.60
N SER A 90 25.38 23.48 -18.08
CA SER A 90 24.79 24.69 -18.70
C SER A 90 24.04 24.42 -20.01
N VAL A 91 24.25 23.27 -20.66
CA VAL A 91 23.55 22.86 -21.89
C VAL A 91 22.24 22.16 -21.57
N GLY A 92 22.22 21.37 -20.47
CA GLY A 92 21.04 20.60 -20.07
C GLY A 92 21.39 19.37 -19.26
N THR A 93 20.44 18.41 -19.18
CA THR A 93 20.56 17.18 -18.41
C THR A 93 20.87 15.99 -19.31
N GLY A 94 21.98 15.32 -19.02
CA GLY A 94 22.32 14.01 -19.56
C GLY A 94 21.85 12.89 -18.63
N TYR A 95 21.55 11.72 -19.20
CA TYR A 95 21.05 10.55 -18.47
C TYR A 95 21.90 9.31 -18.78
N GLY A 96 22.11 8.48 -17.78
CA GLY A 96 22.69 7.15 -17.94
C GLY A 96 21.72 6.14 -18.58
N ASN A 97 22.18 4.92 -18.75
CA ASN A 97 21.33 3.79 -19.15
C ASN A 97 20.23 3.53 -18.10
N VAL A 98 19.14 2.92 -18.51
CA VAL A 98 18.07 2.47 -17.60
C VAL A 98 18.54 1.21 -16.87
N VAL A 99 18.29 1.15 -15.57
CA VAL A 99 18.41 -0.05 -14.74
C VAL A 99 17.04 -0.32 -14.12
N SER A 100 16.60 -1.57 -14.10
CA SER A 100 15.36 -1.98 -13.44
C SER A 100 15.67 -2.76 -12.17
N PHE A 101 14.78 -2.62 -11.17
CA PHE A 101 14.82 -3.40 -9.95
C PHE A 101 13.41 -3.57 -9.40
N THR A 102 13.21 -4.53 -8.48
CA THR A 102 11.95 -4.73 -7.78
C THR A 102 12.24 -4.65 -6.28
N THR A 103 11.45 -3.86 -5.57
CA THR A 103 11.50 -3.80 -4.10
C THR A 103 11.06 -5.13 -3.50
N THR A 104 11.57 -5.45 -2.31
CA THR A 104 11.15 -6.65 -1.57
C THR A 104 9.76 -6.48 -0.96
N THR A 105 9.17 -7.57 -0.50
CA THR A 105 7.97 -7.55 0.33
C THR A 105 8.37 -7.17 1.76
N ASP A 106 7.54 -6.42 2.47
CA ASP A 106 7.71 -6.22 3.91
C ASP A 106 7.45 -7.57 4.62
N PRO A 107 8.43 -8.12 5.36
CA PRO A 107 8.25 -9.37 6.09
C PRO A 107 7.17 -9.25 7.19
N ASN A 108 6.81 -8.03 7.57
CA ASN A 108 5.74 -7.75 8.53
C ASN A 108 4.44 -7.33 7.83
N SER A 109 4.23 -7.75 6.59
CA SER A 109 2.98 -7.53 5.88
C SER A 109 2.39 -8.84 5.34
N VAL A 110 1.10 -8.84 5.10
CA VAL A 110 0.36 -9.91 4.44
C VAL A 110 -0.57 -9.32 3.38
N SER A 111 -0.52 -9.90 2.19
CA SER A 111 -1.41 -9.52 1.08
C SER A 111 -2.39 -10.66 0.79
N PHE A 112 -3.65 -10.31 0.61
CA PHE A 112 -4.72 -11.24 0.26
C PHE A 112 -5.82 -10.55 -0.53
N THR A 113 -6.68 -11.32 -1.17
CA THR A 113 -7.82 -10.76 -1.89
C THR A 113 -8.97 -10.49 -0.92
N TYR A 114 -9.42 -9.25 -0.86
CA TYR A 114 -10.58 -8.83 -0.09
C TYR A 114 -11.49 -7.96 -0.94
N ASN A 115 -12.77 -8.30 -1.00
CA ASN A 115 -13.79 -7.61 -1.80
C ASN A 115 -13.39 -7.40 -3.28
N GLY A 116 -12.77 -8.44 -3.89
CA GLY A 116 -12.34 -8.43 -5.29
C GLY A 116 -11.05 -7.67 -5.60
N ALA A 117 -10.41 -7.06 -4.59
CA ALA A 117 -9.15 -6.34 -4.72
C ALA A 117 -8.06 -6.99 -3.86
N THR A 118 -6.80 -6.91 -4.30
CA THR A 118 -5.66 -7.24 -3.44
C THR A 118 -5.47 -6.13 -2.43
N VAL A 119 -5.44 -6.49 -1.15
CA VAL A 119 -5.17 -5.59 -0.02
C VAL A 119 -3.93 -6.07 0.74
N THR A 120 -3.15 -5.13 1.24
CA THR A 120 -1.97 -5.41 2.07
C THR A 120 -2.16 -4.81 3.45
N TYR A 121 -1.93 -5.62 4.47
CA TYR A 121 -2.01 -5.25 5.88
C TYR A 121 -0.66 -5.50 6.55
N GLY A 122 -0.27 -4.64 7.46
CA GLY A 122 0.85 -4.89 8.35
C GLY A 122 0.52 -6.01 9.35
N VAL A 123 1.54 -6.71 9.80
CA VAL A 123 1.44 -7.77 10.80
C VAL A 123 2.10 -7.34 12.08
N ILE A 124 1.36 -7.37 13.18
CA ILE A 124 1.85 -7.11 14.54
C ILE A 124 1.99 -8.45 15.25
N THR A 125 3.21 -8.76 15.69
CA THR A 125 3.48 -9.97 16.47
C THR A 125 3.52 -9.64 17.95
N SER A 126 2.70 -10.33 18.76
CA SER A 126 2.74 -10.20 20.22
C SER A 126 4.09 -10.69 20.77
N PRO A 127 4.84 -9.86 21.50
CA PRO A 127 6.13 -10.26 22.06
C PRO A 127 5.99 -11.30 23.19
N VAL A 128 4.77 -11.46 23.73
CA VAL A 128 4.50 -12.40 24.83
C VAL A 128 4.07 -13.76 24.33
N THR A 129 3.19 -13.82 23.32
CA THR A 129 2.57 -15.05 22.87
C THR A 129 3.04 -15.53 21.50
N GLY A 130 3.76 -14.69 20.74
CA GLY A 130 4.14 -14.96 19.34
C GLY A 130 2.98 -14.93 18.37
N ARG A 131 1.75 -14.68 18.83
CA ARG A 131 0.58 -14.60 17.94
C ARG A 131 0.64 -13.35 17.05
N GLN A 132 0.20 -13.51 15.82
CA GLN A 132 0.17 -12.45 14.83
C GLN A 132 -1.24 -11.91 14.62
N TRP A 133 -1.34 -10.60 14.41
CA TRP A 133 -2.56 -9.85 14.20
C TRP A 133 -2.37 -8.89 13.02
N LEU A 134 -3.44 -8.58 12.32
CA LEU A 134 -3.40 -7.48 11.36
C LEU A 134 -3.24 -6.14 12.10
N ASP A 135 -2.53 -5.20 11.49
CA ASP A 135 -2.25 -3.86 12.04
C ASP A 135 -3.49 -2.96 12.14
N ARG A 136 -4.58 -3.36 11.50
CA ARG A 136 -5.85 -2.62 11.47
C ARG A 136 -7.01 -3.56 11.18
N ASN A 137 -8.24 -3.06 11.40
CA ASN A 137 -9.46 -3.79 11.11
C ASN A 137 -9.62 -4.06 9.61
N LEU A 138 -10.20 -5.20 9.27
CA LEU A 138 -10.46 -5.59 7.88
C LEU A 138 -11.37 -4.55 7.21
N GLY A 139 -10.96 -4.05 6.05
CA GLY A 139 -11.63 -2.96 5.33
C GLY A 139 -11.28 -1.54 5.78
N ALA A 140 -10.44 -1.39 6.82
CA ALA A 140 -9.90 -0.08 7.19
C ALA A 140 -8.90 0.40 6.15
N SER A 141 -8.93 1.70 5.83
CA SER A 141 -8.03 2.29 4.85
C SER A 141 -6.63 2.60 5.41
N ARG A 142 -6.50 2.67 6.74
CA ARG A 142 -5.22 2.91 7.43
C ARG A 142 -5.24 2.40 8.87
N VAL A 143 -4.05 2.31 9.47
CA VAL A 143 -3.88 2.14 10.91
C VAL A 143 -4.45 3.35 11.66
N ALA A 144 -5.06 3.13 12.81
CA ALA A 144 -5.62 4.19 13.63
C ALA A 144 -4.54 5.19 14.09
N THR A 145 -4.80 6.47 13.89
CA THR A 145 -3.95 7.58 14.40
C THR A 145 -4.52 8.20 15.68
N ALA A 146 -5.77 7.90 16.03
CA ALA A 146 -6.46 8.31 17.25
C ALA A 146 -7.62 7.34 17.52
N SER A 147 -8.15 7.35 18.77
CA SER A 147 -9.25 6.48 19.17
C SER A 147 -10.56 6.72 18.41
N ASN A 148 -10.72 7.90 17.80
CA ASN A 148 -11.89 8.30 17.01
C ASN A 148 -11.57 8.38 15.48
N ASP A 149 -10.52 7.71 15.02
CA ASP A 149 -10.15 7.70 13.61
C ASP A 149 -11.06 6.78 12.80
N ARG A 150 -12.10 7.36 12.19
CA ARG A 150 -13.07 6.63 11.37
C ARG A 150 -12.47 5.84 10.19
N MET A 151 -11.30 6.23 9.70
CA MET A 151 -10.62 5.56 8.59
C MET A 151 -10.01 4.22 9.02
N ALA A 152 -9.90 4.00 10.32
CA ALA A 152 -9.41 2.77 10.93
C ALA A 152 -10.50 1.83 11.43
N TYR A 153 -11.78 2.21 11.32
CA TYR A 153 -12.89 1.38 11.85
C TYR A 153 -13.09 0.11 11.02
N GLY A 154 -12.86 0.16 9.71
CA GLY A 154 -13.04 -0.98 8.83
C GLY A 154 -14.51 -1.34 8.60
N HIS A 155 -14.76 -2.56 8.20
CA HIS A 155 -16.09 -3.08 7.92
C HIS A 155 -16.70 -3.80 9.13
N LEU A 156 -18.03 -3.88 9.20
CA LEU A 156 -18.76 -4.54 10.26
C LEU A 156 -19.24 -5.91 9.79
N PHE A 157 -18.67 -6.96 10.33
CA PHE A 157 -19.06 -8.33 10.00
C PHE A 157 -20.12 -8.85 10.98
N GLN A 158 -21.13 -9.50 10.44
CA GLN A 158 -22.03 -10.32 11.24
C GLN A 158 -21.40 -11.69 11.44
N TRP A 159 -21.28 -12.11 12.67
CA TRP A 159 -20.60 -13.35 13.03
C TRP A 159 -21.17 -14.56 12.29
N GLY A 160 -20.30 -15.39 11.73
CA GLY A 160 -20.71 -16.61 11.00
C GLY A 160 -21.36 -16.35 9.64
N ARG A 161 -21.40 -15.09 9.18
CA ARG A 161 -21.94 -14.71 7.86
C ARG A 161 -20.81 -14.48 6.87
N PRO A 162 -20.85 -15.07 5.64
CA PRO A 162 -19.85 -14.78 4.62
C PRO A 162 -19.88 -13.29 4.20
N ALA A 163 -18.76 -12.80 3.66
CA ALA A 163 -18.65 -11.43 3.15
C ALA A 163 -19.43 -11.28 1.83
N ASP A 164 -20.75 -11.06 1.91
CA ASP A 164 -21.68 -10.94 0.78
C ASP A 164 -22.04 -9.47 0.46
N GLY A 165 -21.30 -8.51 1.02
CA GLY A 165 -21.51 -7.08 0.87
C GLY A 165 -22.20 -6.42 2.09
N HIS A 166 -22.77 -7.19 3.02
CA HIS A 166 -23.43 -6.64 4.22
C HIS A 166 -22.46 -5.87 5.11
N GLN A 167 -21.19 -6.28 5.13
CA GLN A 167 -20.14 -5.74 5.98
C GLN A 167 -19.68 -4.34 5.56
N LEU A 168 -19.99 -3.90 4.35
CA LEU A 168 -19.54 -2.61 3.82
C LEU A 168 -20.21 -1.44 4.55
N VAL A 169 -19.40 -0.57 5.14
CA VAL A 169 -19.88 0.59 5.90
C VAL A 169 -19.17 1.85 5.42
N ASN A 170 -19.96 2.89 5.17
CA ASN A 170 -19.47 4.25 4.95
C ASN A 170 -19.56 5.03 6.26
N TYR A 171 -18.44 5.42 6.80
CA TYR A 171 -18.37 6.28 8.00
C TYR A 171 -18.32 7.75 7.60
N THR A 172 -19.31 8.50 8.01
CA THR A 172 -19.41 9.95 7.79
C THR A 172 -18.80 10.75 8.94
N SER A 173 -18.73 10.17 10.14
CA SER A 173 -18.06 10.73 11.32
C SER A 173 -17.51 9.63 12.21
N SER A 174 -16.88 9.98 13.35
CA SER A 174 -16.41 9.03 14.36
C SER A 174 -17.53 8.24 15.05
N THR A 175 -18.77 8.70 14.96
CA THR A 175 -19.94 8.08 15.61
C THR A 175 -21.02 7.61 14.64
N ASN A 176 -20.96 8.03 13.38
CA ASN A 176 -21.97 7.72 12.37
C ASN A 176 -21.38 6.93 11.21
N GLY A 177 -21.94 5.75 10.99
CA GLY A 177 -21.69 4.91 9.82
C GLY A 177 -23.01 4.34 9.29
N ALA A 178 -23.09 4.15 7.99
CA ALA A 178 -24.22 3.52 7.34
C ALA A 178 -23.76 2.35 6.46
N GLY A 179 -24.45 1.23 6.55
CA GLY A 179 -24.22 0.12 5.63
C GLY A 179 -24.44 0.56 4.18
N VAL A 180 -23.50 0.23 3.30
CA VAL A 180 -23.55 0.60 1.87
C VAL A 180 -24.80 0.04 1.22
N ASN A 181 -25.17 -1.18 1.57
CA ASN A 181 -26.32 -1.89 1.02
C ASN A 181 -27.58 -1.82 1.90
N GLY A 182 -27.59 -0.91 2.88
CA GLY A 182 -28.73 -0.71 3.78
C GLY A 182 -28.84 -1.77 4.87
N LYS A 183 -29.97 -1.79 5.54
CA LYS A 183 -30.29 -2.73 6.65
C LYS A 183 -31.69 -3.32 6.48
N THR A 184 -31.88 -4.50 7.07
CA THR A 184 -33.18 -5.18 7.15
C THR A 184 -33.38 -5.77 8.54
N LYS A 185 -34.64 -5.91 8.97
CA LYS A 185 -35.04 -6.62 10.19
C LYS A 185 -35.40 -8.08 9.90
N THR A 186 -35.52 -8.46 8.62
CA THR A 186 -35.86 -9.81 8.23
C THR A 186 -34.67 -10.74 8.47
N LEU A 187 -34.83 -11.67 9.38
CA LEU A 187 -33.81 -12.66 9.73
C LEU A 187 -33.58 -13.62 8.54
N ALA A 188 -32.34 -14.03 8.38
CA ALA A 188 -31.99 -15.01 7.35
C ALA A 188 -32.44 -16.43 7.75
N THR A 189 -32.80 -17.22 6.76
CA THR A 189 -33.21 -18.63 6.94
C THR A 189 -32.08 -19.62 6.59
N SER A 190 -30.94 -19.12 6.11
CA SER A 190 -29.76 -19.90 5.76
C SER A 190 -28.47 -19.16 6.06
N ASP A 191 -27.32 -19.85 6.07
CA ASP A 191 -25.99 -19.22 6.26
C ASP A 191 -25.58 -18.32 5.09
N VAL A 192 -26.27 -18.44 3.96
CA VAL A 192 -26.14 -17.57 2.79
C VAL A 192 -27.47 -16.83 2.59
N PRO A 193 -27.66 -15.61 3.13
CA PRO A 193 -28.94 -14.91 3.12
C PRO A 193 -29.49 -14.56 1.73
N GLY A 194 -28.64 -14.57 0.70
CA GLY A 194 -29.03 -14.20 -0.65
C GLY A 194 -29.26 -12.68 -0.86
N ASN A 195 -28.84 -11.88 0.11
CA ASN A 195 -28.87 -10.41 0.04
C ASN A 195 -27.63 -9.83 0.72
N SER A 196 -27.29 -8.59 0.38
CA SER A 196 -26.12 -7.86 0.92
C SER A 196 -26.48 -6.85 2.01
N THR A 197 -27.73 -6.82 2.51
CA THR A 197 -28.14 -5.89 3.55
C THR A 197 -27.65 -6.33 4.93
N PHE A 198 -27.32 -5.37 5.80
CA PHE A 198 -27.01 -5.66 7.19
C PHE A 198 -28.29 -6.05 7.93
N ILE A 199 -28.32 -7.23 8.54
CA ILE A 199 -29.49 -7.70 9.29
C ILE A 199 -29.39 -7.20 10.71
N THR A 200 -30.32 -6.31 11.10
CA THR A 200 -30.44 -5.79 12.48
C THR A 200 -31.58 -6.51 13.17
N PRO A 201 -31.32 -7.52 14.03
CA PRO A 201 -32.39 -8.16 14.76
C PRO A 201 -33.15 -7.13 15.58
N ASP A 202 -34.46 -7.24 15.55
CA ASP A 202 -35.31 -6.43 16.39
C ASP A 202 -35.32 -7.07 17.79
N ASN A 203 -34.85 -6.37 18.80
CA ASN A 203 -34.86 -6.84 20.20
C ASN A 203 -36.27 -7.17 20.72
N THR A 204 -37.32 -6.96 19.90
CA THR A 204 -38.70 -7.26 20.21
C THR A 204 -39.13 -8.67 19.78
N VAL A 205 -38.30 -9.41 19.04
CA VAL A 205 -38.63 -10.77 18.62
C VAL A 205 -38.18 -11.74 19.71
N GLU A 206 -39.09 -12.12 20.60
CA GLU A 206 -38.91 -13.27 21.48
C GLU A 206 -39.22 -14.57 20.70
N GLN A 207 -38.20 -15.39 20.49
CA GLN A 207 -38.42 -16.80 20.14
C GLN A 207 -38.20 -17.64 21.41
N ASN A 208 -39.24 -18.28 21.89
CA ASN A 208 -39.22 -19.12 23.09
C ASN A 208 -38.77 -18.37 24.38
N GLY A 209 -39.10 -17.10 24.55
CA GLY A 209 -38.73 -16.29 25.73
C GLY A 209 -37.27 -15.81 25.76
N VAL A 210 -36.57 -15.90 24.65
CA VAL A 210 -35.17 -15.40 24.48
C VAL A 210 -35.12 -14.30 23.44
N PHE A 211 -34.49 -13.19 23.78
CA PHE A 211 -34.22 -12.12 22.80
C PHE A 211 -33.32 -12.62 21.68
N VAL A 212 -33.71 -12.39 20.41
CA VAL A 212 -32.96 -12.77 19.25
C VAL A 212 -31.93 -11.69 18.97
N TYR A 213 -30.66 -12.00 19.24
CA TYR A 213 -29.51 -11.14 18.90
C TYR A 213 -28.75 -11.62 17.66
N ASP A 214 -29.21 -12.73 17.05
CA ASP A 214 -28.58 -13.33 15.88
C ASP A 214 -29.24 -12.84 14.58
N TRP A 215 -28.49 -12.75 13.52
CA TRP A 215 -28.97 -12.38 12.19
C TRP A 215 -29.75 -13.52 11.51
N ARG A 216 -29.71 -14.75 12.06
CA ARG A 216 -30.47 -15.90 11.59
C ARG A 216 -31.67 -16.21 12.46
N ASN A 217 -32.69 -16.78 11.80
CA ASN A 217 -33.90 -17.21 12.46
C ASN A 217 -33.69 -18.45 13.35
N ASP A 218 -32.81 -19.37 12.94
CA ASP A 218 -32.46 -20.57 13.71
C ASP A 218 -31.26 -20.28 14.63
N GLN A 219 -31.45 -19.99 15.83
CA GLN A 219 -30.45 -19.72 16.87
C GLN A 219 -29.44 -20.89 17.06
N ASN A 220 -28.71 -21.26 16.01
CA ASN A 220 -27.79 -22.39 16.05
C ASN A 220 -26.51 -22.01 16.81
N THR A 221 -26.36 -22.48 18.03
CA THR A 221 -25.19 -22.23 18.90
C THR A 221 -23.91 -22.94 18.40
N ASN A 222 -24.01 -23.90 17.48
CA ASN A 222 -22.86 -24.62 16.94
C ASN A 222 -22.09 -23.86 15.86
N ARG A 223 -22.53 -22.66 15.44
CA ARG A 223 -21.77 -21.79 14.51
C ARG A 223 -20.42 -21.33 15.06
N TRP A 224 -20.25 -21.47 16.37
CA TRP A 224 -18.99 -21.19 17.05
C TRP A 224 -18.04 -22.38 17.05
N ALA A 225 -18.50 -23.57 16.69
CA ALA A 225 -17.65 -24.72 16.55
C ALA A 225 -16.79 -24.54 15.30
N ILE A 226 -15.51 -24.30 15.50
CA ILE A 226 -14.51 -24.47 14.45
C ILE A 226 -14.57 -25.94 14.06
N ASN A 227 -14.94 -26.24 12.83
CA ASN A 227 -14.78 -27.58 12.29
C ASN A 227 -13.28 -27.91 12.36
N SER A 228 -12.92 -28.71 13.36
CA SER A 228 -11.60 -29.31 13.55
C SER A 228 -11.37 -30.39 12.49
#